data_a255b9e82199d57452d5f0f1e6b390de
#
_entry.id   a255b9e82199d57452d5f0f1e6b390de
#
_cell.length_a   1.000
_cell.length_b   1.000
_cell.length_c   1.000
_cell.angle_alpha   90.00
_cell.angle_beta   90.00
_cell.angle_gamma   90.00
#
_symmetry.space_group_name_H-M   'P 1'
#
loop_
_entity.id
_entity.type
_entity.pdbx_description
1 polymer ?
#
loop_
_entity_poly.entity_id
_entity_poly.type
_entity_poly.pdbx_seq_one_letter_code
_entity_poly.pdbx_strand_id
1 'polypeptide(L)'
;MLPFKLIYSDAYYLPIGQHVFPAEKYRRIRDRLIATGVAGTEDFLEPQPASDQDILLVHKPEYVQKLKTGTLSQREEMEMEVPYSRELAEAFWLAAGGSILAARQSLTDKICISIGGGFHHAFPDHGEGFCMIHDVAVAIRRLQRDDLIRTAMTVDCDVHQGNGTASIFAGTRTASSLLPSVSSSTLQHPEGTTRGGKMRQAHAGDVFTISLHQHNNYPLWKPPSSIDIDLPDGTGDDDYIAWLDNALSSGLRQFEPDLICYIAGADPYKEDQLGGLNLTIEGLKRRDELVFQVARARGIPVMVTFAGGYALNVEDTVTIHCNTVIAAGQVFSS
;
A
#
# COMPACT_ATOMS: atom_id res chain seq x y z
N MET A 1 -17.84 7.32 -16.77
CA MET A 1 -16.85 8.31 -16.29
C MET A 1 -16.82 8.23 -14.78
N LEU A 2 -15.66 7.98 -14.22
CA LEU A 2 -15.45 7.92 -12.77
C LEU A 2 -15.46 9.35 -12.18
N PRO A 3 -15.87 9.54 -10.91
CA PRO A 3 -15.79 10.83 -10.24
C PRO A 3 -14.36 11.23 -9.81
N PHE A 4 -13.37 10.37 -10.11
CA PHE A 4 -11.95 10.55 -9.77
C PHE A 4 -11.06 10.00 -10.89
N LYS A 5 -9.76 10.26 -10.79
CA LYS A 5 -8.77 9.79 -11.77
C LYS A 5 -8.08 8.51 -11.32
N LEU A 6 -7.62 7.77 -12.34
CA LEU A 6 -6.75 6.59 -12.24
C LEU A 6 -5.38 6.96 -12.80
N ILE A 7 -4.31 6.55 -12.14
CA ILE A 7 -2.95 6.79 -12.63
C ILE A 7 -2.43 5.49 -13.25
N TYR A 8 -2.02 5.56 -14.51
CA TYR A 8 -1.53 4.41 -15.25
C TYR A 8 -0.52 4.81 -16.33
N SER A 9 0.45 3.95 -16.55
CA SER A 9 1.34 3.99 -17.73
C SER A 9 1.62 2.56 -18.20
N ASP A 10 1.75 2.36 -19.50
CA ASP A 10 2.21 1.07 -20.06
C ASP A 10 3.64 0.74 -19.59
N ALA A 11 4.43 1.75 -19.22
CA ALA A 11 5.76 1.59 -18.67
C ALA A 11 5.80 1.18 -17.18
N TYR A 12 4.66 0.92 -16.55
CA TYR A 12 4.58 0.23 -15.25
C TYR A 12 4.93 -1.26 -15.32
N TYR A 13 5.04 -1.81 -16.53
CA TYR A 13 5.48 -3.18 -16.70
C TYR A 13 6.89 -3.37 -16.12
N LEU A 14 7.03 -4.32 -15.19
CA LEU A 14 8.32 -4.67 -14.59
C LEU A 14 8.98 -5.78 -15.44
N PRO A 15 10.12 -5.52 -16.09
CA PRO A 15 10.78 -6.52 -16.96
C PRO A 15 11.60 -7.53 -16.15
N ILE A 16 10.93 -8.31 -15.29
CA ILE A 16 11.54 -9.27 -14.35
C ILE A 16 11.55 -10.72 -14.86
N GLY A 17 11.16 -10.94 -16.11
CA GLY A 17 11.15 -12.26 -16.73
C GLY A 17 10.06 -13.20 -16.17
N GLN A 18 10.38 -14.49 -16.06
CA GLN A 18 9.48 -15.44 -15.40
C GLN A 18 9.60 -15.29 -13.88
N HIS A 19 8.63 -14.61 -13.30
CA HIS A 19 8.58 -14.33 -11.88
C HIS A 19 7.16 -14.58 -11.34
N VAL A 20 7.04 -14.88 -10.04
CA VAL A 20 5.73 -15.03 -9.39
C VAL A 20 4.90 -13.74 -9.44
N PHE A 21 5.58 -12.57 -9.43
CA PHE A 21 4.94 -11.27 -9.59
C PHE A 21 4.41 -11.11 -11.03
N PRO A 22 3.08 -11.02 -11.23
CA PRO A 22 2.49 -10.95 -12.56
C PRO A 22 2.51 -9.49 -13.08
N ALA A 23 3.65 -9.06 -13.65
CA ALA A 23 3.85 -7.67 -14.09
C ALA A 23 2.78 -7.20 -15.12
N GLU A 24 2.20 -8.13 -15.88
CA GLU A 24 1.11 -7.85 -16.81
C GLU A 24 -0.21 -7.47 -16.14
N LYS A 25 -0.37 -7.68 -14.83
CA LYS A 25 -1.62 -7.35 -14.13
C LYS A 25 -2.05 -5.91 -14.33
N TYR A 26 -1.11 -4.97 -14.33
CA TYR A 26 -1.39 -3.53 -14.46
C TYR A 26 -2.13 -3.21 -15.76
N ARG A 27 -1.63 -3.70 -16.89
CA ARG A 27 -2.27 -3.53 -18.20
C ARG A 27 -3.61 -4.25 -18.27
N ARG A 28 -3.69 -5.48 -17.76
CA ARG A 28 -4.94 -6.25 -17.75
C ARG A 28 -6.04 -5.55 -16.93
N ILE A 29 -5.70 -4.92 -15.81
CA ILE A 29 -6.63 -4.14 -14.99
C ILE A 29 -7.17 -2.96 -15.80
N ARG A 30 -6.27 -2.15 -16.36
CA ARG A 30 -6.65 -1.00 -17.18
C ARG A 30 -7.55 -1.40 -18.35
N ASP A 31 -7.17 -2.43 -19.10
CA ASP A 31 -7.91 -2.90 -20.28
C ASP A 31 -9.29 -3.44 -19.90
N ARG A 32 -9.40 -4.16 -18.77
CA ARG A 32 -10.68 -4.64 -18.25
C ARG A 32 -11.60 -3.51 -17.81
N LEU A 33 -11.09 -2.52 -17.07
CA LEU A 33 -11.88 -1.37 -16.64
C LEU A 33 -12.49 -0.62 -17.82
N ILE A 34 -11.74 -0.48 -18.92
CA ILE A 34 -12.22 0.14 -20.16
C ILE A 34 -13.24 -0.77 -20.85
N ALA A 35 -12.91 -2.05 -21.06
CA ALA A 35 -13.74 -3.00 -21.75
C ALA A 35 -15.11 -3.23 -21.09
N THR A 36 -15.16 -3.12 -19.76
CA THR A 36 -16.41 -3.26 -18.98
C THR A 36 -17.18 -1.94 -18.81
N GLY A 37 -16.64 -0.81 -19.29
CA GLY A 37 -17.25 0.50 -19.16
C GLY A 37 -17.20 1.08 -17.74
N VAL A 38 -16.39 0.52 -16.84
CA VAL A 38 -16.16 1.06 -15.48
C VAL A 38 -15.39 2.37 -15.56
N ALA A 39 -14.41 2.46 -16.46
CA ALA A 39 -13.64 3.67 -16.73
C ALA A 39 -13.58 3.97 -18.24
N GLY A 40 -13.55 5.24 -18.61
CA GLY A 40 -13.19 5.69 -19.95
C GLY A 40 -11.68 5.96 -20.04
N THR A 41 -11.17 6.11 -21.27
CA THR A 41 -9.75 6.48 -21.47
C THR A 41 -9.39 7.82 -20.86
N GLU A 42 -10.34 8.74 -20.79
CA GLU A 42 -10.22 10.06 -20.18
C GLU A 42 -10.11 10.06 -18.65
N ASP A 43 -10.45 8.94 -18.00
CA ASP A 43 -10.31 8.78 -16.55
C ASP A 43 -8.87 8.48 -16.14
N PHE A 44 -8.00 8.13 -17.10
CA PHE A 44 -6.59 7.82 -16.85
C PHE A 44 -5.69 9.04 -17.02
N LEU A 45 -4.78 9.23 -16.07
CA LEU A 45 -3.68 10.18 -16.14
C LEU A 45 -2.36 9.41 -16.23
N GLU A 46 -1.48 9.84 -17.14
CA GLU A 46 -0.15 9.27 -17.27
C GLU A 46 0.84 10.03 -16.38
N PRO A 47 1.58 9.32 -15.49
CA PRO A 47 2.54 9.95 -14.61
C PRO A 47 3.85 10.25 -15.33
N GLN A 48 4.62 11.18 -14.75
CA GLN A 48 6.04 11.37 -15.05
C GLN A 48 6.86 10.66 -13.96
N PRO A 49 8.06 10.17 -14.28
CA PRO A 49 8.97 9.62 -13.28
C PRO A 49 9.24 10.63 -12.14
N ALA A 50 9.33 10.14 -10.91
CA ALA A 50 9.78 10.94 -9.79
C ALA A 50 11.20 11.47 -10.06
N SER A 51 11.53 12.66 -9.56
CA SER A 51 12.91 13.15 -9.62
C SER A 51 13.79 12.43 -8.60
N ASP A 52 15.11 12.39 -8.83
CA ASP A 52 16.05 11.88 -7.83
C ASP A 52 15.90 12.59 -6.48
N GLN A 53 15.58 13.88 -6.50
CA GLN A 53 15.34 14.67 -5.27
C GLN A 53 14.09 14.20 -4.51
N ASP A 54 13.11 13.67 -5.21
CA ASP A 54 11.93 13.08 -4.56
C ASP A 54 12.28 11.74 -3.92
N ILE A 55 13.02 10.88 -4.63
CA ILE A 55 13.49 9.60 -4.10
C ILE A 55 14.38 9.79 -2.87
N LEU A 56 15.25 10.79 -2.90
CA LEU A 56 16.16 11.14 -1.79
C LEU A 56 15.44 11.70 -0.54
N LEU A 57 14.13 11.96 -0.59
CA LEU A 57 13.35 12.28 0.60
C LEU A 57 13.18 11.08 1.54
N VAL A 58 13.38 9.88 1.02
CA VAL A 58 13.18 8.61 1.72
C VAL A 58 14.45 7.75 1.69
N HIS A 59 15.05 7.62 0.51
CA HIS A 59 16.17 6.71 0.29
C HIS A 59 17.53 7.40 0.45
N LYS A 60 18.51 6.67 1.01
CA LYS A 60 19.87 7.16 1.21
C LYS A 60 20.58 7.40 -0.13
N PRO A 61 21.40 8.46 -0.25
CA PRO A 61 22.11 8.79 -1.49
C PRO A 61 22.95 7.64 -2.05
N GLU A 62 23.60 6.87 -1.17
CA GLU A 62 24.44 5.74 -1.56
C GLU A 62 23.63 4.63 -2.24
N TYR A 63 22.43 4.34 -1.74
CA TYR A 63 21.53 3.35 -2.31
C TYR A 63 20.97 3.84 -3.66
N VAL A 64 20.51 5.08 -3.72
CA VAL A 64 20.02 5.70 -4.97
C VAL A 64 21.10 5.68 -6.04
N GLN A 65 22.35 5.98 -5.67
CA GLN A 65 23.48 5.94 -6.61
C GLN A 65 23.74 4.52 -7.13
N LYS A 66 23.67 3.49 -6.28
CA LYS A 66 23.81 2.10 -6.73
C LYS A 66 22.73 1.71 -7.73
N LEU A 67 21.48 2.08 -7.48
CA LEU A 67 20.37 1.83 -8.41
C LEU A 67 20.57 2.51 -9.76
N LYS A 68 21.10 3.74 -9.77
CA LYS A 68 21.35 4.49 -11.01
C LYS A 68 22.52 3.96 -11.83
N THR A 69 23.51 3.39 -11.16
CA THR A 69 24.75 2.91 -11.81
C THR A 69 24.77 1.40 -12.02
N GLY A 70 23.79 0.66 -11.50
CA GLY A 70 23.76 -0.79 -11.59
C GLY A 70 24.90 -1.44 -10.79
N THR A 71 25.21 -0.89 -9.63
CA THR A 71 26.32 -1.37 -8.79
C THR A 71 25.85 -2.00 -7.47
N LEU A 72 24.61 -2.54 -7.48
CA LEU A 72 24.14 -3.39 -6.38
C LEU A 72 25.05 -4.62 -6.28
N SER A 73 25.31 -5.04 -5.05
CA SER A 73 25.98 -6.31 -4.80
C SER A 73 25.01 -7.47 -5.05
N GLN A 74 25.55 -8.65 -5.31
CA GLN A 74 24.75 -9.87 -5.46
C GLN A 74 23.83 -10.11 -4.24
N ARG A 75 24.30 -9.77 -3.03
CA ARG A 75 23.49 -9.88 -1.82
C ARG A 75 22.29 -8.94 -1.84
N GLU A 76 22.48 -7.67 -2.23
CA GLU A 76 21.41 -6.68 -2.33
C GLU A 76 20.36 -7.08 -3.39
N GLU A 77 20.80 -7.64 -4.53
CA GLU A 77 19.85 -8.18 -5.53
C GLU A 77 19.09 -9.40 -5.00
N MET A 78 19.73 -10.28 -4.24
CA MET A 78 19.07 -11.43 -3.62
C MET A 78 18.06 -11.01 -2.53
N GLU A 79 18.35 -9.97 -1.76
CA GLU A 79 17.43 -9.42 -0.75
C GLU A 79 16.24 -8.72 -1.41
N MET A 80 16.46 -8.07 -2.56
CA MET A 80 15.40 -7.44 -3.36
C MET A 80 14.51 -8.45 -4.08
N GLU A 81 15.00 -9.68 -4.30
CA GLU A 81 14.29 -10.81 -4.92
C GLU A 81 13.80 -10.55 -6.35
N VAL A 82 14.28 -9.49 -7.00
CA VAL A 82 14.07 -9.22 -8.43
C VAL A 82 15.42 -8.91 -9.09
N PRO A 83 15.63 -9.37 -10.35
CA PRO A 83 16.88 -9.10 -11.04
C PRO A 83 16.98 -7.60 -11.36
N TYR A 84 18.14 -7.01 -11.06
CA TYR A 84 18.36 -5.62 -11.42
C TYR A 84 18.46 -5.47 -12.96
N SER A 85 17.78 -4.46 -13.49
CA SER A 85 18.04 -3.88 -14.80
C SER A 85 17.79 -2.36 -14.74
N ARG A 86 18.32 -1.64 -15.70
CA ARG A 86 18.08 -0.19 -15.80
C ARG A 86 16.62 0.11 -16.07
N GLU A 87 16.00 -0.67 -16.93
CA GLU A 87 14.59 -0.57 -17.29
C GLU A 87 13.70 -0.81 -16.07
N LEU A 88 14.09 -1.78 -15.22
CA LEU A 88 13.40 -2.03 -13.96
C LEU A 88 13.50 -0.83 -13.02
N ALA A 89 14.70 -0.25 -12.86
CA ALA A 89 14.88 0.95 -12.04
C ALA A 89 14.03 2.12 -12.56
N GLU A 90 14.03 2.36 -13.87
CA GLU A 90 13.20 3.41 -14.51
C GLU A 90 11.70 3.20 -14.25
N ALA A 91 11.21 1.94 -14.27
CA ALA A 91 9.83 1.61 -13.92
C ALA A 91 9.50 1.93 -12.45
N PHE A 92 10.42 1.71 -11.51
CA PHE A 92 10.23 2.09 -10.10
C PHE A 92 10.22 3.61 -9.89
N TRP A 93 11.08 4.38 -10.61
CA TRP A 93 11.00 5.84 -10.60
C TRP A 93 9.67 6.34 -11.14
N LEU A 94 9.16 5.72 -12.20
CA LEU A 94 7.85 6.04 -12.77
C LEU A 94 6.70 5.69 -11.80
N ALA A 95 6.76 4.54 -11.14
CA ALA A 95 5.76 4.15 -10.14
C ALA A 95 5.73 5.13 -8.96
N ALA A 96 6.92 5.57 -8.47
CA ALA A 96 6.99 6.60 -7.44
C ALA A 96 6.38 7.93 -7.91
N GLY A 97 6.61 8.31 -9.16
CA GLY A 97 5.96 9.47 -9.79
C GLY A 97 4.44 9.32 -9.86
N GLY A 98 3.97 8.11 -10.15
CA GLY A 98 2.53 7.76 -10.15
C GLY A 98 1.90 7.91 -8.78
N SER A 99 2.55 7.43 -7.74
CA SER A 99 2.08 7.57 -6.36
C SER A 99 2.06 9.03 -5.90
N ILE A 100 3.06 9.83 -6.29
CA ILE A 100 3.05 11.29 -6.04
C ILE A 100 1.85 11.95 -6.75
N LEU A 101 1.62 11.62 -8.01
CA LEU A 101 0.49 12.17 -8.78
C LEU A 101 -0.85 11.75 -8.17
N ALA A 102 -0.99 10.47 -7.80
CA ALA A 102 -2.21 9.96 -7.16
C ALA A 102 -2.48 10.65 -5.82
N ALA A 103 -1.44 10.84 -4.99
CA ALA A 103 -1.57 11.55 -3.72
C ALA A 103 -2.01 13.01 -3.92
N ARG A 104 -1.44 13.73 -4.89
CA ARG A 104 -1.86 15.10 -5.22
C ARG A 104 -3.29 15.15 -5.74
N GLN A 105 -3.64 14.28 -6.68
CA GLN A 105 -4.97 14.25 -7.28
C GLN A 105 -6.06 13.91 -6.26
N SER A 106 -5.75 13.03 -5.28
CA SER A 106 -6.70 12.68 -4.23
C SER A 106 -7.12 13.87 -3.36
N LEU A 107 -6.25 14.87 -3.17
CA LEU A 107 -6.60 16.08 -2.43
C LEU A 107 -7.70 16.89 -3.13
N THR A 108 -7.81 16.78 -4.46
CA THR A 108 -8.85 17.43 -5.27
C THR A 108 -10.09 16.56 -5.41
N ASP A 109 -9.92 15.30 -5.85
CA ASP A 109 -11.02 14.39 -6.22
C ASP A 109 -11.52 13.58 -5.01
N LYS A 110 -10.93 13.74 -3.82
CA LYS A 110 -11.17 12.97 -2.58
C LYS A 110 -10.62 11.54 -2.62
N ILE A 111 -10.45 10.95 -3.79
CA ILE A 111 -9.77 9.67 -4.00
C ILE A 111 -9.04 9.70 -5.34
N CYS A 112 -7.89 9.04 -5.40
CA CYS A 112 -7.21 8.72 -6.65
C CYS A 112 -6.49 7.38 -6.51
N ILE A 113 -6.51 6.57 -7.55
CA ILE A 113 -5.95 5.22 -7.55
C ILE A 113 -4.78 5.15 -8.52
N SER A 114 -3.59 4.81 -8.03
CA SER A 114 -2.47 4.39 -8.88
C SER A 114 -2.57 2.88 -9.14
N ILE A 115 -2.68 2.48 -10.40
CA ILE A 115 -2.74 1.07 -10.79
C ILE A 115 -1.40 0.37 -10.55
N GLY A 116 -0.28 1.11 -10.52
CA GLY A 116 1.02 0.64 -10.07
C GLY A 116 1.34 1.05 -8.63
N GLY A 117 2.55 0.72 -8.16
CA GLY A 117 3.02 1.11 -6.82
C GLY A 117 2.60 0.19 -5.69
N GLY A 118 2.74 0.66 -4.45
CA GLY A 118 2.50 -0.13 -3.25
C GLY A 118 3.71 -0.97 -2.84
N PHE A 119 4.91 -0.50 -3.14
CA PHE A 119 6.18 -1.20 -2.87
C PHE A 119 6.64 -0.98 -1.43
N HIS A 120 5.92 -1.59 -0.49
CA HIS A 120 5.97 -1.32 0.95
C HIS A 120 7.14 -1.98 1.70
N HIS A 121 7.92 -2.84 1.02
CA HIS A 121 9.07 -3.52 1.62
C HIS A 121 10.40 -2.77 1.44
N ALA A 122 10.50 -1.78 0.54
CA ALA A 122 11.75 -1.06 0.34
C ALA A 122 12.13 -0.22 1.58
N PHE A 123 13.36 -0.37 2.03
CA PHE A 123 13.97 0.36 3.15
C PHE A 123 14.69 1.63 2.65
N PRO A 124 15.12 2.53 3.56
CA PRO A 124 15.87 3.72 3.15
C PRO A 124 17.19 3.40 2.42
N ASP A 125 17.80 2.26 2.71
CA ASP A 125 19.16 1.91 2.25
C ASP A 125 19.27 0.60 1.45
N HIS A 126 18.16 -0.09 1.23
CA HIS A 126 18.12 -1.31 0.40
C HIS A 126 16.70 -1.60 -0.09
N GLY A 127 16.59 -2.41 -1.14
CA GLY A 127 15.34 -3.00 -1.60
C GLY A 127 15.13 -4.36 -0.95
N GLU A 128 13.86 -4.76 -0.79
CA GLU A 128 13.47 -6.04 -0.19
C GLU A 128 12.11 -6.47 -0.75
N GLY A 129 11.84 -7.78 -0.83
CA GLY A 129 10.51 -8.31 -1.15
C GLY A 129 9.90 -7.72 -2.44
N PHE A 130 10.59 -7.78 -3.55
CA PHE A 130 10.21 -7.23 -4.86
C PHE A 130 10.16 -5.69 -4.94
N CYS A 131 10.51 -4.99 -3.86
CA CYS A 131 10.39 -3.54 -3.75
C CYS A 131 11.76 -2.86 -3.83
N MET A 132 11.99 -2.08 -4.89
CA MET A 132 13.22 -1.32 -5.09
C MET A 132 13.13 0.09 -4.48
N ILE A 133 12.00 0.76 -4.67
CA ILE A 133 11.71 2.12 -4.18
C ILE A 133 10.39 2.11 -3.42
N HIS A 134 10.37 2.74 -2.25
CA HIS A 134 9.15 2.89 -1.46
C HIS A 134 8.30 4.08 -1.95
N ASP A 135 7.52 3.85 -2.98
CA ASP A 135 6.74 4.85 -3.70
C ASP A 135 5.74 5.61 -2.81
N VAL A 136 5.05 4.90 -1.89
CA VAL A 136 4.09 5.51 -0.96
C VAL A 136 4.78 6.46 0.02
N ALA A 137 5.93 6.05 0.59
CA ALA A 137 6.68 6.92 1.49
C ALA A 137 7.24 8.16 0.76
N VAL A 138 7.73 7.98 -0.49
CA VAL A 138 8.17 9.08 -1.34
C VAL A 138 7.02 10.05 -1.61
N ALA A 139 5.82 9.55 -1.92
CA ALA A 139 4.65 10.38 -2.14
C ALA A 139 4.27 11.19 -0.89
N ILE A 140 4.23 10.57 0.29
CA ILE A 140 3.95 11.25 1.56
C ILE A 140 4.99 12.36 1.81
N ARG A 141 6.28 12.05 1.76
CA ARG A 141 7.35 13.01 2.01
C ARG A 141 7.37 14.14 0.98
N ARG A 142 7.02 13.83 -0.27
CA ARG A 142 6.90 14.84 -1.31
C ARG A 142 5.75 15.82 -1.02
N LEU A 143 4.58 15.35 -0.63
CA LEU A 143 3.47 16.22 -0.31
C LEU A 143 3.74 17.05 0.95
N GLN A 144 4.42 16.48 1.96
CA GLN A 144 4.85 17.20 3.15
C GLN A 144 5.86 18.31 2.80
N ARG A 145 6.86 18.02 1.95
CA ARG A 145 7.84 19.02 1.50
C ARG A 145 7.18 20.19 0.75
N ASP A 146 6.12 19.90 0.01
CA ASP A 146 5.37 20.91 -0.76
C ASP A 146 4.28 21.60 0.07
N ASP A 147 4.22 21.39 1.40
CA ASP A 147 3.25 21.94 2.36
C ASP A 147 1.78 21.64 1.99
N LEU A 148 1.52 20.57 1.23
CA LEU A 148 0.18 20.13 0.84
C LEU A 148 -0.52 19.32 1.94
N ILE A 149 0.24 18.59 2.75
CA ILE A 149 -0.21 17.85 3.93
C ILE A 149 0.83 18.01 5.06
N ARG A 150 0.40 17.84 6.29
CA ARG A 150 1.30 17.73 7.46
C ARG A 150 1.36 16.30 7.98
N THR A 151 0.23 15.62 7.95
CA THR A 151 0.06 14.29 8.54
C THR A 151 -0.49 13.31 7.49
N ALA A 152 -0.08 12.04 7.60
CA ALA A 152 -0.62 10.97 6.77
C ALA A 152 -0.86 9.70 7.58
N MET A 153 -1.79 8.87 7.13
CA MET A 153 -2.00 7.52 7.67
C MET A 153 -1.82 6.50 6.54
N THR A 154 -0.96 5.51 6.74
CA THR A 154 -0.95 4.33 5.86
C THR A 154 -1.92 3.28 6.41
N VAL A 155 -2.75 2.73 5.53
CA VAL A 155 -3.59 1.57 5.81
C VAL A 155 -3.14 0.48 4.86
N ASP A 156 -2.33 -0.43 5.39
CA ASP A 156 -1.72 -1.51 4.63
C ASP A 156 -2.51 -2.80 4.85
N CYS A 157 -3.13 -3.27 3.78
CA CYS A 157 -3.95 -4.48 3.73
C CYS A 157 -3.38 -5.52 2.77
N ASP A 158 -2.09 -5.44 2.44
CA ASP A 158 -1.32 -6.52 1.83
C ASP A 158 -1.18 -7.67 2.84
N VAL A 159 -1.04 -8.92 2.36
CA VAL A 159 -0.89 -10.08 3.25
C VAL A 159 0.44 -10.05 4.01
N HIS A 160 1.43 -9.37 3.47
CA HIS A 160 2.75 -9.18 4.07
C HIS A 160 2.79 -7.90 4.89
N GLN A 161 3.53 -7.89 6.00
CA GLN A 161 3.74 -6.65 6.73
C GLN A 161 4.61 -5.67 5.90
N GLY A 162 4.16 -4.43 5.75
CA GLY A 162 4.98 -3.37 5.17
C GLY A 162 6.15 -2.98 6.07
N ASN A 163 7.19 -3.85 6.15
CA ASN A 163 8.34 -3.64 7.02
C ASN A 163 9.16 -2.40 6.62
N GLY A 164 9.25 -2.10 5.33
CA GLY A 164 9.84 -0.86 4.83
C GLY A 164 9.05 0.36 5.33
N THR A 165 7.72 0.34 5.21
CA THR A 165 6.83 1.39 5.73
C THR A 165 7.04 1.61 7.23
N ALA A 166 6.98 0.53 8.02
CA ALA A 166 7.18 0.59 9.47
C ALA A 166 8.57 1.14 9.82
N SER A 167 9.62 0.72 9.11
CA SER A 167 11.00 1.17 9.35
C SER A 167 11.21 2.64 8.98
N ILE A 168 10.69 3.11 7.83
CA ILE A 168 10.83 4.49 7.37
C ILE A 168 10.15 5.47 8.34
N PHE A 169 8.99 5.10 8.85
CA PHE A 169 8.21 5.96 9.74
C PHE A 169 8.41 5.68 11.24
N ALA A 170 9.24 4.67 11.57
CA ALA A 170 9.65 4.43 12.96
C ALA A 170 10.40 5.65 13.51
N GLY A 171 9.87 6.27 14.56
CA GLY A 171 10.57 7.34 15.26
C GLY A 171 10.46 8.75 14.64
N THR A 172 9.53 9.00 13.72
CA THR A 172 9.15 10.36 13.31
C THR A 172 8.44 11.07 14.47
N ARG A 173 9.19 11.30 15.56
CA ARG A 173 8.68 11.94 16.77
C ARG A 173 8.82 13.46 16.62
N THR A 174 7.71 14.17 16.56
CA THR A 174 7.75 15.59 16.89
C THR A 174 8.01 15.73 18.40
N ALA A 175 8.82 16.71 18.80
CA ALA A 175 9.23 16.96 20.20
C ALA A 175 8.08 17.19 21.19
N SER A 176 6.83 17.05 20.78
CA SER A 176 5.61 17.28 21.55
C SER A 176 4.95 16.03 22.16
N SER A 177 5.44 14.82 21.87
CA SER A 177 4.78 13.60 22.36
C SER A 177 5.55 12.92 23.51
N LEU A 178 5.68 13.60 24.64
CA LEU A 178 6.07 13.00 25.91
C LEU A 178 4.82 12.48 26.66
N LEU A 179 4.08 11.59 26.05
CA LEU A 179 3.09 10.78 26.79
C LEU A 179 3.68 9.40 27.06
N PRO A 180 3.45 8.81 28.24
CA PRO A 180 4.03 7.53 28.62
C PRO A 180 3.53 6.41 27.70
N SER A 181 4.45 5.48 27.37
CA SER A 181 4.13 4.26 26.62
C SER A 181 2.96 3.52 27.26
N VAL A 182 1.88 3.38 26.54
CA VAL A 182 0.82 2.44 26.93
C VAL A 182 1.35 1.05 26.59
N SER A 183 1.67 0.29 27.65
CA SER A 183 2.01 -1.13 27.54
C SER A 183 0.92 -1.88 26.78
N SER A 184 1.31 -2.89 26.01
CA SER A 184 0.44 -3.77 25.25
C SER A 184 -0.88 -4.05 25.98
N SER A 185 -1.91 -3.24 25.69
CA SER A 185 -3.24 -3.58 26.12
C SER A 185 -3.72 -4.68 25.18
N THR A 186 -3.95 -5.84 25.71
CA THR A 186 -4.81 -6.86 25.11
C THR A 186 -6.19 -6.19 24.91
N LEU A 187 -6.41 -5.61 23.73
CA LEU A 187 -7.75 -5.22 23.36
C LEU A 187 -8.57 -6.52 23.29
N GLN A 188 -9.70 -6.50 23.95
CA GLN A 188 -10.64 -7.62 23.88
C GLN A 188 -10.99 -7.85 22.41
N HIS A 189 -11.08 -9.12 22.00
CA HIS A 189 -11.56 -9.50 20.69
C HIS A 189 -12.83 -8.71 20.35
N PRO A 190 -12.98 -8.22 19.10
CA PRO A 190 -14.30 -7.77 18.65
C PRO A 190 -15.31 -8.87 18.95
N GLU A 191 -16.44 -8.53 19.59
CA GLU A 191 -17.45 -9.52 19.92
C GLU A 191 -17.87 -10.27 18.65
N GLY A 192 -17.64 -11.59 18.62
CA GLY A 192 -17.99 -12.45 17.48
C GLY A 192 -16.84 -13.01 16.67
N THR A 193 -15.57 -12.61 16.90
CA THR A 193 -14.43 -13.21 16.20
C THR A 193 -14.03 -14.53 16.86
N THR A 194 -13.95 -15.62 16.09
CA THR A 194 -13.66 -16.98 16.58
C THR A 194 -12.17 -17.34 16.53
N ARG A 195 -11.31 -16.54 15.84
CA ARG A 195 -9.88 -16.77 15.73
C ARG A 195 -9.07 -15.55 16.20
N GLY A 196 -8.20 -15.77 17.16
CA GLY A 196 -7.46 -14.74 17.91
C GLY A 196 -6.33 -14.08 17.14
N GLY A 197 -6.59 -12.97 16.47
CA GLY A 197 -5.56 -12.03 16.09
C GLY A 197 -5.01 -11.26 17.30
N LYS A 198 -3.82 -10.68 17.18
CA LYS A 198 -3.26 -9.75 18.16
C LYS A 198 -3.12 -8.38 17.53
N MET A 199 -3.57 -7.36 18.25
CA MET A 199 -3.33 -5.95 17.91
C MET A 199 -2.19 -5.43 18.78
N ARG A 200 -1.17 -4.88 18.14
CA ARG A 200 -0.03 -4.22 18.77
C ARG A 200 -0.03 -2.75 18.39
N GLN A 201 0.32 -1.86 19.29
CA GLN A 201 0.33 -0.41 19.09
C GLN A 201 1.66 0.21 19.51
N ALA A 202 2.12 1.22 18.78
CA ALA A 202 3.26 2.07 19.08
C ALA A 202 2.89 3.55 18.85
N HIS A 203 3.75 4.48 19.25
CA HIS A 203 3.49 5.92 19.06
C HIS A 203 3.81 6.34 17.61
N ALA A 204 2.93 7.16 17.02
CA ALA A 204 3.11 7.77 15.72
C ALA A 204 3.72 9.17 15.83
N GLY A 205 4.53 9.54 14.82
CA GLY A 205 4.99 10.91 14.57
C GLY A 205 4.01 11.68 13.66
N ASP A 206 4.52 12.16 12.53
CA ASP A 206 3.74 12.81 11.47
C ASP A 206 3.06 11.83 10.50
N VAL A 207 3.39 10.55 10.58
CA VAL A 207 2.76 9.46 9.83
C VAL A 207 2.35 8.35 10.79
N PHE A 208 1.08 7.96 10.69
CA PHE A 208 0.50 6.85 11.46
C PHE A 208 0.38 5.63 10.55
N THR A 209 0.99 4.51 10.94
CA THR A 209 1.04 3.30 10.12
C THR A 209 0.14 2.20 10.70
N ILE A 210 -0.79 1.70 9.89
CA ILE A 210 -1.62 0.54 10.20
C ILE A 210 -1.25 -0.58 9.23
N SER A 211 -0.97 -1.78 9.73
CA SER A 211 -0.71 -2.97 8.91
C SER A 211 -1.54 -4.15 9.40
N LEU A 212 -2.35 -4.71 8.50
CA LEU A 212 -3.05 -5.98 8.72
C LEU A 212 -2.38 -7.05 7.87
N HIS A 213 -1.70 -7.99 8.51
CA HIS A 213 -0.87 -8.96 7.79
C HIS A 213 -0.94 -10.35 8.43
N GLN A 214 -0.61 -11.36 7.65
CA GLN A 214 -0.53 -12.73 8.12
C GLN A 214 0.66 -12.88 9.10
N HIS A 215 0.40 -13.41 10.30
CA HIS A 215 1.40 -13.54 11.36
C HIS A 215 2.61 -14.38 10.94
N ASN A 216 2.36 -15.57 10.40
CA ASN A 216 3.37 -16.56 10.05
C ASN A 216 3.87 -16.43 8.60
N ASN A 217 3.92 -15.21 8.06
CA ASN A 217 4.37 -14.94 6.71
C ASN A 217 5.51 -13.92 6.68
N TYR A 218 6.08 -13.71 5.49
CA TYR A 218 7.10 -12.69 5.24
C TYR A 218 6.63 -11.29 5.69
N PRO A 219 7.53 -10.46 6.18
CA PRO A 219 8.92 -10.73 6.49
C PRO A 219 9.09 -11.47 7.84
N LEU A 220 10.25 -12.13 8.02
CA LEU A 220 10.56 -12.76 9.31
C LEU A 220 10.73 -11.73 10.42
N TRP A 221 11.39 -10.62 10.13
CA TRP A 221 11.51 -9.49 11.04
C TRP A 221 10.44 -8.46 10.73
N LYS A 222 9.55 -8.26 11.69
CA LYS A 222 8.44 -7.32 11.62
C LYS A 222 8.69 -6.13 12.54
N PRO A 223 9.27 -5.01 12.03
CA PRO A 223 9.39 -3.80 12.81
C PRO A 223 8.00 -3.27 13.19
N PRO A 224 7.84 -2.61 14.36
CA PRO A 224 6.53 -2.19 14.81
C PRO A 224 5.99 -1.02 13.96
N SER A 225 4.76 -1.18 13.46
CA SER A 225 3.91 -0.10 12.97
C SER A 225 3.25 0.66 14.13
N SER A 226 2.51 1.73 13.85
CA SER A 226 1.67 2.37 14.89
C SER A 226 0.58 1.42 15.39
N ILE A 227 -0.01 0.65 14.48
CA ILE A 227 -0.90 -0.49 14.77
C ILE A 227 -0.51 -1.65 13.86
N ASP A 228 -0.21 -2.79 14.44
CA ASP A 228 -0.06 -4.07 13.74
C ASP A 228 -1.18 -5.02 14.14
N ILE A 229 -1.81 -5.65 13.16
CA ILE A 229 -2.78 -6.74 13.34
C ILE A 229 -2.17 -8.01 12.78
N ASP A 230 -1.67 -8.84 13.67
CA ASP A 230 -1.10 -10.16 13.37
C ASP A 230 -2.26 -11.16 13.16
N LEU A 231 -2.59 -11.46 11.91
CA LEU A 231 -3.70 -12.35 11.56
C LEU A 231 -3.24 -13.83 11.50
N PRO A 232 -4.00 -14.75 12.10
CA PRO A 232 -3.72 -16.18 11.97
C PRO A 232 -3.91 -16.67 10.53
N ASP A 233 -3.21 -17.75 10.18
CA ASP A 233 -3.41 -18.47 8.92
C ASP A 233 -4.89 -18.86 8.75
N GLY A 234 -5.39 -18.73 7.53
CA GLY A 234 -6.77 -19.05 7.19
C GLY A 234 -7.83 -18.08 7.77
N THR A 235 -7.44 -16.89 8.24
CA THR A 235 -8.40 -15.83 8.60
C THR A 235 -9.29 -15.52 7.40
N GLY A 236 -10.61 -15.61 7.59
CA GLY A 236 -11.62 -15.36 6.56
C GLY A 236 -12.19 -13.94 6.57
N ASP A 237 -13.18 -13.70 5.70
CA ASP A 237 -13.73 -12.39 5.42
C ASP A 237 -14.21 -11.64 6.67
N ASP A 238 -15.09 -12.25 7.47
CA ASP A 238 -15.74 -11.54 8.58
C ASP A 238 -14.78 -11.20 9.72
N ASP A 239 -13.85 -12.11 10.04
CA ASP A 239 -12.79 -11.85 11.04
C ASP A 239 -11.85 -10.74 10.55
N TYR A 240 -11.46 -10.77 9.27
CA TYR A 240 -10.61 -9.74 8.68
C TYR A 240 -11.27 -8.35 8.73
N ILE A 241 -12.53 -8.26 8.30
CA ILE A 241 -13.28 -6.99 8.30
C ILE A 241 -13.44 -6.45 9.72
N ALA A 242 -13.72 -7.31 10.71
CA ALA A 242 -13.84 -6.89 12.11
C ALA A 242 -12.52 -6.32 12.65
N TRP A 243 -11.38 -6.94 12.32
CA TRP A 243 -10.06 -6.42 12.69
C TRP A 243 -9.74 -5.10 12.01
N LEU A 244 -10.04 -4.97 10.72
CA LEU A 244 -9.81 -3.74 9.96
C LEU A 244 -10.64 -2.58 10.52
N ASP A 245 -11.93 -2.80 10.80
CA ASP A 245 -12.80 -1.76 11.38
C ASP A 245 -12.27 -1.30 12.75
N ASN A 246 -11.84 -2.25 13.59
CA ASN A 246 -11.24 -1.94 14.88
C ASN A 246 -9.94 -1.14 14.74
N ALA A 247 -9.05 -1.53 13.83
CA ALA A 247 -7.78 -0.84 13.58
C ALA A 247 -8.02 0.59 13.08
N LEU A 248 -8.90 0.79 12.10
CA LEU A 248 -9.28 2.10 11.56
C LEU A 248 -9.91 2.99 12.65
N SER A 249 -10.89 2.44 13.38
CA SER A 249 -11.56 3.16 14.47
C SER A 249 -10.59 3.55 15.57
N SER A 250 -9.66 2.66 15.94
CA SER A 250 -8.62 2.95 16.95
C SER A 250 -7.61 3.98 16.46
N GLY A 251 -7.11 3.84 15.22
CA GLY A 251 -6.16 4.76 14.63
C GLY A 251 -6.72 6.17 14.50
N LEU A 252 -7.93 6.31 13.97
CA LEU A 252 -8.60 7.60 13.76
C LEU A 252 -9.11 8.28 15.04
N ARG A 253 -9.15 7.57 16.17
CA ARG A 253 -9.33 8.21 17.48
C ARG A 253 -8.04 8.81 18.02
N GLN A 254 -6.90 8.28 17.63
CA GLN A 254 -5.58 8.68 18.14
C GLN A 254 -4.87 9.67 17.22
N PHE A 255 -5.24 9.68 15.94
CA PHE A 255 -4.52 10.43 14.93
C PHE A 255 -5.47 10.97 13.86
N GLU A 256 -5.30 12.22 13.50
CA GLU A 256 -6.10 12.94 12.49
C GLU A 256 -5.22 13.16 11.25
N PRO A 257 -5.30 12.29 10.21
CA PRO A 257 -4.49 12.45 9.01
C PRO A 257 -5.10 13.44 8.03
N ASP A 258 -4.24 14.20 7.34
CA ASP A 258 -4.61 15.01 6.17
C ASP A 258 -4.81 14.13 4.91
N LEU A 259 -4.23 12.92 4.90
CA LEU A 259 -4.28 11.96 3.79
C LEU A 259 -4.22 10.52 4.31
N ILE A 260 -5.08 9.65 3.79
CA ILE A 260 -4.93 8.20 3.91
C ILE A 260 -4.23 7.67 2.66
N CYS A 261 -3.14 6.89 2.86
CA CYS A 261 -2.49 6.10 1.82
C CYS A 261 -2.88 4.64 2.01
N TYR A 262 -3.76 4.13 1.14
CA TYR A 262 -4.29 2.78 1.21
C TYR A 262 -3.50 1.85 0.29
N ILE A 263 -2.85 0.85 0.86
CA ILE A 263 -2.13 -0.22 0.15
C ILE A 263 -3.09 -1.41 0.02
N ALA A 264 -3.69 -1.55 -1.17
CA ALA A 264 -4.77 -2.49 -1.45
C ALA A 264 -4.24 -3.78 -2.09
N GLY A 265 -3.42 -4.54 -1.38
CA GLY A 265 -2.92 -5.85 -1.85
C GLY A 265 -4.05 -6.82 -2.16
N ALA A 266 -3.92 -7.64 -3.22
CA ALA A 266 -4.86 -8.70 -3.57
C ALA A 266 -4.49 -10.05 -2.94
N ASP A 267 -3.33 -10.16 -2.35
CA ASP A 267 -2.73 -11.38 -1.82
C ASP A 267 -3.31 -11.92 -0.48
N PRO A 268 -4.21 -11.22 0.26
CA PRO A 268 -5.02 -11.91 1.26
C PRO A 268 -6.03 -12.89 0.67
N TYR A 269 -6.15 -12.97 -0.66
CA TYR A 269 -7.02 -13.89 -1.38
C TYR A 269 -6.68 -15.35 -1.13
N LYS A 270 -7.70 -16.20 -0.93
CA LYS A 270 -7.56 -17.62 -0.55
C LYS A 270 -6.79 -18.51 -1.54
N GLU A 271 -6.68 -18.09 -2.82
CA GLU A 271 -5.96 -18.82 -3.87
C GLU A 271 -4.69 -18.07 -4.29
N ASP A 272 -4.17 -17.21 -3.43
CA ASP A 272 -2.88 -16.56 -3.62
C ASP A 272 -1.72 -17.53 -3.31
N GLN A 273 -0.63 -17.42 -4.07
CA GLN A 273 0.52 -18.32 -3.95
C GLN A 273 1.45 -17.93 -2.81
N LEU A 274 1.44 -16.66 -2.39
CA LEU A 274 2.32 -16.11 -1.35
C LEU A 274 1.57 -15.76 -0.06
N GLY A 275 0.24 -15.79 -0.11
CA GLY A 275 -0.66 -15.57 1.02
C GLY A 275 -1.20 -16.86 1.60
N GLY A 276 -1.50 -16.86 2.90
CA GLY A 276 -2.13 -17.99 3.61
C GLY A 276 -3.40 -17.57 4.37
N LEU A 277 -3.97 -16.40 4.05
CA LEU A 277 -5.30 -16.02 4.52
C LEU A 277 -6.39 -16.67 3.65
N ASN A 278 -7.66 -16.49 4.00
CA ASN A 278 -8.75 -17.17 3.33
C ASN A 278 -9.86 -16.19 2.89
N LEU A 279 -9.47 -15.00 2.43
CA LEU A 279 -10.43 -14.03 1.93
C LEU A 279 -10.97 -14.43 0.55
N THR A 280 -12.25 -14.16 0.35
CA THR A 280 -12.89 -14.28 -0.96
C THR A 280 -12.71 -12.99 -1.77
N ILE A 281 -12.96 -13.04 -3.07
CA ILE A 281 -13.00 -11.83 -3.93
C ILE A 281 -14.02 -10.82 -3.39
N GLU A 282 -15.17 -11.29 -2.91
CA GLU A 282 -16.20 -10.43 -2.31
C GLU A 282 -15.75 -9.87 -0.95
N GLY A 283 -15.04 -10.66 -0.13
CA GLY A 283 -14.45 -10.20 1.12
C GLY A 283 -13.43 -9.08 0.91
N LEU A 284 -12.59 -9.20 -0.12
CA LEU A 284 -11.65 -8.15 -0.50
C LEU A 284 -12.36 -6.88 -1.00
N LYS A 285 -13.47 -6.99 -1.72
CA LYS A 285 -14.30 -5.85 -2.09
C LYS A 285 -14.92 -5.17 -0.86
N ARG A 286 -15.46 -5.94 0.09
CA ARG A 286 -15.98 -5.42 1.37
C ARG A 286 -14.89 -4.72 2.19
N ARG A 287 -13.66 -5.22 2.16
CA ARG A 287 -12.49 -4.59 2.78
C ARG A 287 -12.27 -3.18 2.22
N ASP A 288 -12.26 -3.07 0.89
CA ASP A 288 -12.03 -1.81 0.20
C ASP A 288 -13.19 -0.81 0.47
N GLU A 289 -14.43 -1.28 0.40
CA GLU A 289 -15.62 -0.49 0.73
C GLU A 289 -15.54 0.09 2.15
N LEU A 290 -15.12 -0.70 3.14
CA LEU A 290 -14.97 -0.25 4.52
C LEU A 290 -13.95 0.90 4.64
N VAL A 291 -12.76 0.76 4.04
CA VAL A 291 -11.74 1.81 4.07
C VAL A 291 -12.27 3.10 3.44
N PHE A 292 -12.91 2.99 2.29
CA PHE A 292 -13.46 4.13 1.56
C PHE A 292 -14.62 4.82 2.30
N GLN A 293 -15.54 4.05 2.88
CA GLN A 293 -16.65 4.57 3.68
C GLN A 293 -16.16 5.33 4.91
N VAL A 294 -15.18 4.77 5.62
CA VAL A 294 -14.59 5.41 6.81
C VAL A 294 -13.88 6.72 6.42
N ALA A 295 -13.08 6.71 5.36
CA ALA A 295 -12.38 7.90 4.89
C ALA A 295 -13.37 8.99 4.44
N ARG A 296 -14.38 8.63 3.64
CA ARG A 296 -15.42 9.54 3.16
C ARG A 296 -16.20 10.16 4.32
N ALA A 297 -16.63 9.34 5.28
CA ALA A 297 -17.39 9.82 6.45
C ALA A 297 -16.60 10.84 7.29
N ARG A 298 -15.26 10.80 7.25
CA ARG A 298 -14.35 11.73 7.92
C ARG A 298 -13.91 12.89 7.01
N GLY A 299 -14.25 12.87 5.71
CA GLY A 299 -13.79 13.86 4.75
C GLY A 299 -12.29 13.79 4.43
N ILE A 300 -11.64 12.67 4.73
CA ILE A 300 -10.21 12.47 4.53
C ILE A 300 -9.97 11.96 3.10
N PRO A 301 -9.11 12.61 2.29
CA PRO A 301 -8.76 12.12 0.96
C PRO A 301 -7.98 10.80 1.03
N VAL A 302 -8.11 9.99 -0.03
CA VAL A 302 -7.48 8.66 -0.10
C VAL A 302 -6.65 8.53 -1.37
N MET A 303 -5.35 8.27 -1.21
CA MET A 303 -4.50 7.74 -2.27
C MET A 303 -4.50 6.21 -2.16
N VAL A 304 -4.77 5.52 -3.26
CA VAL A 304 -4.75 4.04 -3.32
C VAL A 304 -3.62 3.56 -4.22
N THR A 305 -2.92 2.50 -3.81
CA THR A 305 -1.98 1.76 -4.65
C THR A 305 -2.33 0.28 -4.67
N PHE A 306 -2.11 -0.38 -5.82
CA PHE A 306 -2.26 -1.83 -5.96
C PHE A 306 -0.93 -2.52 -5.65
N ALA A 307 -0.81 -3.11 -4.48
CA ALA A 307 0.37 -3.80 -4.00
C ALA A 307 0.44 -5.25 -4.51
N GLY A 308 0.64 -6.22 -3.62
CA GLY A 308 0.73 -7.64 -3.93
C GLY A 308 -0.50 -8.21 -4.65
N GLY A 309 -0.41 -9.49 -4.96
CA GLY A 309 -1.46 -10.24 -5.66
C GLY A 309 -0.84 -11.21 -6.66
N TYR A 310 -0.81 -12.46 -6.25
CA TYR A 310 -0.06 -13.56 -6.87
C TYR A 310 -0.97 -14.78 -7.06
N ALA A 311 -2.27 -14.55 -7.33
CA ALA A 311 -3.23 -15.63 -7.48
C ALA A 311 -2.79 -16.62 -8.53
N LEU A 312 -3.06 -17.92 -8.30
CA LEU A 312 -2.80 -19.00 -9.28
C LEU A 312 -3.40 -18.69 -10.64
N ASN A 313 -4.59 -18.09 -10.65
CA ASN A 313 -5.20 -17.51 -11.84
C ASN A 313 -5.06 -15.99 -11.77
N VAL A 314 -4.20 -15.41 -12.61
CA VAL A 314 -3.96 -13.96 -12.65
C VAL A 314 -5.25 -13.14 -12.85
N GLU A 315 -6.29 -13.72 -13.48
CA GLU A 315 -7.56 -13.06 -13.69
C GLU A 315 -8.32 -12.80 -12.38
N ASP A 316 -8.06 -13.57 -11.33
CA ASP A 316 -8.62 -13.30 -10.00
C ASP A 316 -7.98 -12.06 -9.37
N THR A 317 -6.65 -11.92 -9.44
CA THR A 317 -5.93 -10.70 -9.05
C THR A 317 -6.47 -9.47 -9.80
N VAL A 318 -6.65 -9.60 -11.13
CA VAL A 318 -7.20 -8.51 -11.95
C VAL A 318 -8.64 -8.17 -11.53
N THR A 319 -9.46 -9.19 -11.24
CA THR A 319 -10.84 -9.00 -10.78
C THR A 319 -10.89 -8.27 -9.43
N ILE A 320 -10.04 -8.66 -8.49
CA ILE A 320 -9.93 -8.04 -7.16
C ILE A 320 -9.61 -6.55 -7.31
N HIS A 321 -8.58 -6.20 -8.05
CA HIS A 321 -8.20 -4.80 -8.26
C HIS A 321 -9.22 -3.98 -9.06
N CYS A 322 -9.92 -4.59 -10.03
CA CYS A 322 -11.06 -3.95 -10.68
C CYS A 322 -12.20 -3.66 -9.70
N ASN A 323 -12.46 -4.61 -8.77
CA ASN A 323 -13.46 -4.42 -7.72
C ASN A 323 -13.08 -3.28 -6.76
N THR A 324 -11.79 -3.06 -6.49
CA THR A 324 -11.32 -1.89 -5.72
C THR A 324 -11.74 -0.57 -6.40
N VAL A 325 -11.57 -0.47 -7.73
CA VAL A 325 -12.03 0.72 -8.50
C VAL A 325 -13.55 0.85 -8.46
N ILE A 326 -14.28 -0.26 -8.61
CA ILE A 326 -15.76 -0.27 -8.55
C ILE A 326 -16.23 0.17 -7.16
N ALA A 327 -15.66 -0.37 -6.08
CA ALA A 327 -15.98 0.01 -4.71
C ALA A 327 -15.74 1.51 -4.46
N ALA A 328 -14.61 2.03 -4.92
CA ALA A 328 -14.31 3.46 -4.87
C ALA A 328 -15.36 4.29 -5.62
N GLY A 329 -15.71 3.88 -6.84
CA GLY A 329 -16.76 4.53 -7.64
C GLY A 329 -18.10 4.55 -6.90
N GLN A 330 -18.52 3.43 -6.32
CA GLN A 330 -19.78 3.34 -5.56
C GLN A 330 -19.78 4.26 -4.32
N VAL A 331 -18.67 4.33 -3.60
CA VAL A 331 -18.58 5.15 -2.39
C VAL A 331 -18.46 6.64 -2.73
N PHE A 332 -17.70 7.06 -3.72
CA PHE A 332 -17.42 8.48 -3.99
C PHE A 332 -18.31 9.11 -5.05
N SER A 333 -19.21 8.37 -5.73
CA SER A 333 -20.17 8.94 -6.69
C SER A 333 -21.44 9.54 -6.06
N SER A 334 -21.66 9.36 -4.77
CA SER A 334 -22.88 9.75 -4.05
C SER A 334 -22.73 11.04 -3.22
#